data_d92b16f3e372e6e4b630ec698020028c
#
_entry.id   d92b16f3e372e6e4b630ec698020028c
#
_cell.length_a   1.000
_cell.length_b   1.000
_cell.length_c   1.000
_cell.angle_alpha   90.00
_cell.angle_beta   90.00
_cell.angle_gamma   90.00
#
_symmetry.space_group_name_H-M   'P 1'
#
loop_
_entity.id
_entity.type
_entity.pdbx_description
1 polymer ?
#
loop_
_entity_poly.entity_id
_entity_poly.type
_entity_poly.pdbx_seq_one_letter_code
_entity_poly.pdbx_strand_id
1 'polypeptide(L)'
;MRRETLLNLLLLFLLGLSTLLLTLHLSRRQSGLEERTQWFGGYTAFLDRGLHLTRAGDWGMGRTVKENDVVIWVRVDRSLIGVGDLLLYREPGSGRLLAHRVVEVVDNLFRTKGDALPSPDNYLVENFEGLVIGVIYSR
;
A
#
# COMPACT_ATOMS: atom_id res chain seq x y z
N MET A 1 -10.07 -25.73 -62.90
CA MET A 1 -9.21 -24.88 -62.03
C MET A 1 -7.81 -25.48 -62.01
N ARG A 2 -6.77 -24.76 -62.45
CA ARG A 2 -5.42 -25.29 -62.52
C ARG A 2 -4.88 -25.61 -61.13
N ARG A 3 -4.15 -26.70 -60.98
CA ARG A 3 -3.60 -27.20 -59.70
C ARG A 3 -2.77 -26.14 -58.98
N GLU A 4 -2.12 -25.28 -59.73
CA GLU A 4 -1.31 -24.14 -59.22
C GLU A 4 -2.17 -23.02 -58.58
N THR A 5 -3.36 -22.74 -59.10
CA THR A 5 -4.28 -21.75 -58.53
C THR A 5 -4.84 -22.19 -57.16
N LEU A 6 -5.11 -23.48 -57.00
CA LEU A 6 -5.53 -24.07 -55.75
C LEU A 6 -4.41 -24.01 -54.70
N LEU A 7 -3.18 -24.32 -55.14
CA LEU A 7 -1.99 -24.27 -54.26
C LEU A 7 -1.71 -22.83 -53.74
N ASN A 8 -1.80 -21.85 -54.66
CA ASN A 8 -1.60 -20.44 -54.30
C ASN A 8 -2.69 -19.91 -53.35
N LEU A 9 -3.95 -20.30 -53.54
CA LEU A 9 -5.04 -19.95 -52.63
C LEU A 9 -4.86 -20.57 -51.26
N LEU A 10 -4.41 -21.82 -51.17
CA LEU A 10 -4.12 -22.48 -49.92
C LEU A 10 -2.96 -21.80 -49.17
N LEU A 11 -1.92 -21.41 -49.92
CA LEU A 11 -0.75 -20.73 -49.36
C LEU A 11 -1.12 -19.35 -48.77
N LEU A 12 -1.94 -18.58 -49.52
CA LEU A 12 -2.47 -17.28 -49.05
C LEU A 12 -3.35 -17.44 -47.80
N PHE A 13 -4.18 -18.48 -47.75
CA PHE A 13 -5.01 -18.77 -46.57
C PHE A 13 -4.16 -19.10 -45.35
N LEU A 14 -3.15 -19.96 -45.50
CA LEU A 14 -2.23 -20.31 -44.41
C LEU A 14 -1.41 -19.11 -43.91
N LEU A 15 -0.99 -18.25 -44.84
CA LEU A 15 -0.28 -17.01 -44.48
C LEU A 15 -1.19 -16.06 -43.68
N GLY A 16 -2.45 -15.88 -44.14
CA GLY A 16 -3.44 -15.08 -43.42
C GLY A 16 -3.78 -15.62 -42.03
N LEU A 17 -3.91 -16.94 -41.91
CA LEU A 17 -4.15 -17.60 -40.62
C LEU A 17 -2.97 -17.44 -39.67
N SER A 18 -1.74 -17.58 -40.17
CA SER A 18 -0.51 -17.40 -39.40
C SER A 18 -0.37 -15.96 -38.87
N THR A 19 -0.64 -14.95 -39.71
CA THR A 19 -0.61 -13.55 -39.29
C THR A 19 -1.69 -13.24 -38.26
N LEU A 20 -2.90 -13.77 -38.41
CA LEU A 20 -3.99 -13.61 -37.45
C LEU A 20 -3.63 -14.23 -36.08
N LEU A 21 -3.08 -15.44 -36.07
CA LEU A 21 -2.66 -16.11 -34.83
C LEU A 21 -1.52 -15.35 -34.15
N LEU A 22 -0.58 -14.81 -34.90
CA LEU A 22 0.51 -14.02 -34.38
C LEU A 22 0.01 -12.70 -33.75
N THR A 23 -0.91 -11.99 -34.42
CA THR A 23 -1.49 -10.76 -33.88
C THR A 23 -2.30 -11.01 -32.61
N LEU A 24 -3.07 -12.09 -32.55
CA LEU A 24 -3.82 -12.50 -31.36
C LEU A 24 -2.86 -12.87 -30.19
N HIS A 25 -1.76 -13.53 -30.50
CA HIS A 25 -0.75 -13.88 -29.49
C HIS A 25 -0.04 -12.64 -28.92
N LEU A 26 0.35 -11.70 -29.78
CA LEU A 26 0.97 -10.45 -29.38
C LEU A 26 0.00 -9.56 -28.58
N SER A 27 -1.27 -9.49 -28.98
CA SER A 27 -2.29 -8.72 -28.27
C SER A 27 -2.54 -9.27 -26.86
N ARG A 28 -2.56 -10.59 -26.68
CA ARG A 28 -2.66 -11.22 -25.35
C ARG A 28 -1.44 -10.94 -24.47
N ARG A 29 -0.25 -10.85 -25.06
CA ARG A 29 0.96 -10.48 -24.30
C ARG A 29 0.94 -9.02 -23.86
N GLN A 30 0.45 -8.11 -24.69
CA GLN A 30 0.36 -6.69 -24.36
C GLN A 30 -0.63 -6.44 -23.21
N SER A 31 -1.82 -7.05 -23.23
CA SER A 31 -2.80 -6.89 -22.16
C SER A 31 -2.25 -7.32 -20.78
N GLY A 32 -1.50 -8.43 -20.74
CA GLY A 32 -0.89 -8.88 -19.49
C GLY A 32 0.26 -7.99 -18.99
N LEU A 33 0.95 -7.28 -19.89
CA LEU A 33 1.99 -6.31 -19.55
C LEU A 33 1.37 -4.98 -19.06
N GLU A 34 0.30 -4.52 -19.69
CA GLU A 34 -0.43 -3.31 -19.28
C GLU A 34 -1.05 -3.47 -17.89
N GLU A 35 -1.65 -4.61 -17.59
CA GLU A 35 -2.22 -4.89 -16.29
C GLU A 35 -1.14 -4.90 -15.19
N ARG A 36 0.02 -5.51 -15.45
CA ARG A 36 1.18 -5.49 -14.54
C ARG A 36 1.75 -4.08 -14.37
N THR A 37 1.80 -3.30 -15.45
CA THR A 37 2.32 -1.94 -15.42
C THR A 37 1.36 -1.00 -14.67
N GLN A 38 0.04 -1.18 -14.83
CA GLN A 38 -0.97 -0.44 -14.08
C GLN A 38 -0.92 -0.75 -12.58
N TRP A 39 -0.76 -2.03 -12.21
CA TRP A 39 -0.59 -2.41 -10.81
C TRP A 39 0.69 -1.81 -10.22
N PHE A 40 1.81 -1.91 -10.93
CA PHE A 40 3.09 -1.34 -10.51
C PHE A 40 3.04 0.20 -10.49
N GLY A 41 2.38 0.83 -11.45
CA GLY A 41 2.13 2.27 -11.48
C GLY A 41 1.26 2.74 -10.32
N GLY A 42 0.23 1.97 -9.93
CA GLY A 42 -0.57 2.21 -8.74
C GLY A 42 0.24 2.09 -7.45
N TYR A 43 1.12 1.09 -7.36
CA TYR A 43 2.01 0.90 -6.22
C TYR A 43 3.07 2.00 -6.12
N THR A 44 3.70 2.40 -7.23
CA THR A 44 4.65 3.52 -7.25
C THR A 44 3.97 4.85 -6.95
N ALA A 45 2.76 5.10 -7.46
CA ALA A 45 1.96 6.28 -7.11
C ALA A 45 1.55 6.30 -5.63
N PHE A 46 1.32 5.14 -5.02
CA PHE A 46 1.11 5.02 -3.58
C PHE A 46 2.38 5.34 -2.80
N LEU A 47 3.54 4.85 -3.24
CA LEU A 47 4.85 5.16 -2.66
C LEU A 47 5.25 6.64 -2.87
N ASP A 48 4.89 7.23 -4.00
CA ASP A 48 5.15 8.65 -4.33
C ASP A 48 4.31 9.63 -3.47
N ARG A 49 3.24 9.18 -2.86
CA ARG A 49 2.40 9.99 -1.95
C ARG A 49 3.04 10.29 -0.59
N GLY A 50 4.35 10.22 -0.53
CA GLY A 50 5.12 10.68 0.62
C GLY A 50 5.14 9.67 1.75
N LEU A 51 5.92 8.60 1.57
CA LEU A 51 6.40 7.81 2.69
C LEU A 51 7.26 8.71 3.58
N HIS A 52 6.89 8.76 4.83
CA HIS A 52 7.66 9.44 5.85
C HIS A 52 8.35 8.41 6.74
N LEU A 53 9.52 8.75 7.21
CA LEU A 53 10.29 7.93 8.14
C LEU A 53 10.49 8.70 9.44
N THR A 54 10.27 8.05 10.57
CA THR A 54 10.48 8.65 11.89
C THR A 54 11.12 7.62 12.79
N ARG A 55 12.13 8.05 13.55
CA ARG A 55 12.74 7.22 14.59
C ARG A 55 11.83 7.17 15.81
N ALA A 56 11.55 5.97 16.28
CA ALA A 56 10.74 5.74 17.47
C ALA A 56 11.53 6.10 18.73
N GLY A 57 10.83 6.75 19.66
CA GLY A 57 11.26 6.86 21.05
C GLY A 57 10.70 5.72 21.91
N ASP A 58 10.80 5.85 23.21
CA ASP A 58 10.07 4.96 24.13
C ASP A 58 8.58 5.36 24.12
N TRP A 59 7.82 4.63 23.29
CA TRP A 59 6.39 4.88 23.07
C TRP A 59 5.48 3.91 23.82
N GLY A 60 6.02 3.03 24.67
CA GLY A 60 5.21 2.04 25.38
C GLY A 60 4.60 0.96 24.47
N MET A 61 5.19 0.74 23.29
CA MET A 61 4.71 -0.25 22.31
C MET A 61 5.33 -1.65 22.47
N GLY A 62 6.25 -1.80 23.41
CA GLY A 62 6.86 -3.09 23.74
C GLY A 62 7.61 -3.71 22.56
N ARG A 63 7.14 -4.88 22.10
CA ARG A 63 7.77 -5.59 20.99
C ARG A 63 7.35 -5.10 19.61
N THR A 64 6.25 -4.37 19.52
CA THR A 64 5.69 -3.89 18.25
C THR A 64 6.56 -2.80 17.65
N VAL A 65 6.96 -1.83 18.47
CA VAL A 65 7.88 -0.74 18.10
C VAL A 65 8.76 -0.46 19.32
N LYS A 66 10.05 -0.59 19.15
CA LYS A 66 11.04 -0.32 20.20
C LYS A 66 11.67 1.04 20.00
N GLU A 67 12.29 1.53 21.03
CA GLU A 67 13.13 2.71 20.94
C GLU A 67 14.22 2.53 19.89
N ASN A 68 14.45 3.53 19.08
CA ASN A 68 15.35 3.57 17.92
C ASN A 68 14.90 2.78 16.68
N ASP A 69 13.81 2.03 16.69
CA ASP A 69 13.23 1.52 15.47
C ASP A 69 12.82 2.66 14.54
N VAL A 70 12.75 2.39 13.24
CA VAL A 70 12.28 3.38 12.26
C VAL A 70 10.88 2.98 11.81
N VAL A 71 9.92 3.84 12.05
CA VAL A 71 8.55 3.66 11.56
C VAL A 71 8.37 4.33 10.21
N ILE A 72 7.69 3.62 9.31
CA ILE A 72 7.27 4.10 8.00
C ILE A 72 5.81 4.49 8.13
N TRP A 73 5.47 5.72 7.78
CA TRP A 73 4.11 6.22 7.89
C TRP A 73 3.70 7.07 6.69
N VAL A 74 2.39 7.19 6.47
CA VAL A 74 1.78 7.96 5.39
C VAL A 74 0.68 8.86 5.93
N ARG A 75 0.47 9.99 5.28
CA ARG A 75 -0.70 10.82 5.55
C ARG A 75 -1.92 10.20 4.89
N VAL A 76 -2.96 10.04 5.66
CA VAL A 76 -4.23 9.46 5.20
C VAL A 76 -5.40 10.29 5.69
N ASP A 77 -6.53 10.14 4.99
CA ASP A 77 -7.78 10.69 5.49
C ASP A 77 -8.22 9.95 6.75
N ARG A 78 -8.82 10.69 7.68
CA ARG A 78 -9.34 10.16 8.95
C ARG A 78 -10.28 8.97 8.76
N SER A 79 -11.11 8.99 7.71
CA SER A 79 -12.06 7.93 7.37
C SER A 79 -11.43 6.57 7.05
N LEU A 80 -10.12 6.55 6.78
CA LEU A 80 -9.36 5.32 6.49
C LEU A 80 -8.77 4.68 7.74
N ILE A 81 -8.88 5.33 8.89
CA ILE A 81 -8.30 4.84 10.15
C ILE A 81 -9.37 4.07 10.93
N GLY A 82 -9.02 2.86 11.34
CA GLY A 82 -9.87 1.98 12.12
C GLY A 82 -9.21 1.43 13.38
N VAL A 83 -10.00 0.70 14.16
CA VAL A 83 -9.50 -0.03 15.32
C VAL A 83 -8.46 -1.07 14.89
N GLY A 84 -7.32 -1.08 15.55
CA GLY A 84 -6.17 -1.94 15.24
C GLY A 84 -5.03 -1.22 14.54
N ASP A 85 -5.29 -0.08 13.91
CA ASP A 85 -4.28 0.72 13.23
C ASP A 85 -3.30 1.37 14.19
N LEU A 86 -2.05 1.57 13.74
CA LEU A 86 -1.05 2.35 14.47
C LEU A 86 -1.09 3.80 14.01
N LEU A 87 -1.47 4.69 14.90
CA LEU A 87 -1.62 6.12 14.62
C LEU A 87 -0.44 6.90 15.18
N LEU A 88 0.25 7.62 14.30
CA LEU A 88 1.32 8.55 14.68
C LEU A 88 0.71 9.92 14.96
N TYR A 89 0.92 10.46 16.16
CA TYR A 89 0.34 11.72 16.60
C TYR A 89 1.20 12.40 17.65
N ARG A 90 0.85 13.65 17.96
CA ARG A 90 1.46 14.38 19.08
C ARG A 90 0.57 14.29 20.30
N GLU A 91 1.17 13.83 21.40
CA GLU A 91 0.50 13.72 22.69
C GLU A 91 -0.04 15.08 23.15
N PRO A 92 -1.34 15.17 23.47
CA PRO A 92 -1.91 16.40 24.00
C PRO A 92 -1.17 16.88 25.26
N GLY A 93 -0.84 18.16 25.32
CA GLY A 93 -0.16 18.79 26.46
C GLY A 93 1.37 18.71 26.40
N SER A 94 1.97 17.56 26.13
CA SER A 94 3.43 17.43 26.03
C SER A 94 3.99 17.75 24.65
N GLY A 95 3.18 17.56 23.58
CA GLY A 95 3.61 17.69 22.19
C GLY A 95 4.56 16.57 21.74
N ARG A 96 4.83 15.58 22.58
CA ARG A 96 5.70 14.45 22.28
C ARG A 96 5.11 13.60 21.15
N LEU A 97 5.91 13.25 20.16
CA LEU A 97 5.51 12.35 19.08
C LEU A 97 5.38 10.93 19.61
N LEU A 98 4.24 10.31 19.38
CA LEU A 98 3.91 8.93 19.78
C LEU A 98 3.30 8.17 18.62
N ALA A 99 3.48 6.86 18.62
CA ALA A 99 2.66 5.97 17.79
C ALA A 99 2.00 4.92 18.69
N HIS A 100 0.68 5.00 18.82
CA HIS A 100 -0.12 4.06 19.60
C HIS A 100 -1.18 3.38 18.72
N ARG A 101 -1.69 2.26 19.20
CA ARG A 101 -2.75 1.51 18.52
C ARG A 101 -4.11 2.14 18.80
N VAL A 102 -4.90 2.33 17.75
CA VAL A 102 -6.31 2.71 17.88
C VAL A 102 -7.08 1.54 18.49
N VAL A 103 -7.69 1.74 19.64
CA VAL A 103 -8.52 0.74 20.35
C VAL A 103 -10.00 1.04 20.28
N GLU A 104 -10.36 2.29 20.00
CA GLU A 104 -11.74 2.73 19.89
C GLU A 104 -11.85 3.96 18.99
N VAL A 105 -12.96 4.11 18.27
CA VAL A 105 -13.30 5.31 17.50
C VAL A 105 -14.57 5.90 18.09
N VAL A 106 -14.51 7.14 18.56
CA VAL A 106 -15.63 7.86 19.21
C VAL A 106 -15.81 9.20 18.51
N ASP A 107 -16.95 9.42 17.86
CA ASP A 107 -17.28 10.68 17.19
C ASP A 107 -16.16 11.21 16.25
N ASN A 108 -15.58 10.32 15.45
CA ASN A 108 -14.42 10.60 14.60
C ASN A 108 -13.11 10.95 15.34
N LEU A 109 -13.03 10.76 16.64
CA LEU A 109 -11.83 10.84 17.44
C LEU A 109 -11.30 9.45 17.74
N PHE A 110 -10.01 9.32 18.02
CA PHE A 110 -9.38 8.04 18.25
C PHE A 110 -8.94 7.90 19.71
N ARG A 111 -9.41 6.84 20.36
CA ARG A 111 -8.81 6.38 21.62
C ARG A 111 -7.67 5.44 21.29
N THR A 112 -6.51 5.73 21.83
CA THR A 112 -5.28 4.99 21.53
C THR A 112 -4.75 4.28 22.76
N LYS A 113 -3.84 3.32 22.52
CA LYS A 113 -3.17 2.58 23.60
C LYS A 113 -1.80 2.11 23.12
N GLY A 114 -0.78 2.26 23.95
CA GLY A 114 0.49 1.58 23.76
C GLY A 114 0.34 0.07 24.01
N ASP A 115 0.88 -0.77 23.13
CA ASP A 115 0.70 -2.23 23.21
C ASP A 115 1.23 -2.84 24.52
N ALA A 116 2.25 -2.23 25.13
CA ALA A 116 2.81 -2.66 26.41
C ALA A 116 2.19 -1.94 27.62
N LEU A 117 1.33 -0.95 27.42
CA LEU A 117 0.71 -0.21 28.52
C LEU A 117 -0.52 -0.95 29.06
N PRO A 118 -0.82 -0.84 30.37
CA PRO A 118 -1.94 -1.56 30.97
C PRO A 118 -3.31 -1.02 30.55
N SER A 119 -3.42 0.27 30.28
CA SER A 119 -4.68 0.97 29.99
C SER A 119 -4.59 1.81 28.73
N PRO A 120 -5.73 2.12 28.07
CA PRO A 120 -5.79 3.14 27.04
C PRO A 120 -5.37 4.52 27.55
N ASP A 121 -5.00 5.37 26.61
CA ASP A 121 -4.71 6.76 26.88
C ASP A 121 -5.95 7.47 27.46
N ASN A 122 -5.73 8.39 28.38
CA ASN A 122 -6.80 9.11 29.06
C ASN A 122 -7.38 10.29 28.26
N TYR A 123 -6.99 10.42 27.00
CA TYR A 123 -7.43 11.45 26.06
C TYR A 123 -7.91 10.81 24.74
N LEU A 124 -8.54 11.60 23.91
CA LEU A 124 -8.87 11.25 22.53
C LEU A 124 -7.96 12.04 21.59
N VAL A 125 -7.49 11.35 20.57
CA VAL A 125 -6.64 11.95 19.52
C VAL A 125 -7.53 12.57 18.46
N GLU A 126 -7.46 13.88 18.33
CA GLU A 126 -8.13 14.64 17.27
C GLU A 126 -7.19 14.86 16.09
N ASN A 127 -5.98 15.33 16.36
CA ASN A 127 -5.01 15.62 15.31
C ASN A 127 -3.89 14.58 15.30
N PHE A 128 -3.58 14.08 14.14
CA PHE A 128 -2.55 13.07 13.94
C PHE A 128 -1.66 13.42 12.75
N GLU A 129 -0.45 12.89 12.74
CA GLU A 129 0.52 13.05 11.64
C GLU A 129 0.26 12.07 10.50
N GLY A 130 -0.08 10.81 10.83
CA GLY A 130 -0.37 9.79 9.83
C GLY A 130 -0.56 8.39 10.38
N LEU A 131 -0.75 7.46 9.46
CA LEU A 131 -0.91 6.02 9.70
C LEU A 131 0.45 5.33 9.55
N VAL A 132 0.87 4.57 10.55
CA VAL A 132 2.07 3.74 10.48
C VAL A 132 1.76 2.48 9.66
N ILE A 133 2.53 2.26 8.61
CA ILE A 133 2.34 1.16 7.66
C ILE A 133 3.49 0.12 7.70
N GLY A 134 4.56 0.43 8.42
CA GLY A 134 5.68 -0.49 8.56
C GLY A 134 6.64 -0.08 9.66
N VAL A 135 7.45 -1.05 10.11
CA VAL A 135 8.50 -0.84 11.11
C VAL A 135 9.79 -1.50 10.62
N ILE A 136 10.87 -0.77 10.64
CA ILE A 136 12.23 -1.27 10.42
C ILE A 136 12.88 -1.40 11.79
N TYR A 137 13.09 -2.61 12.23
CA TYR A 137 13.66 -2.90 13.54
C TYR A 137 15.16 -2.58 13.56
N SER A 138 15.57 -1.79 14.56
CA SER A 138 17.00 -1.58 14.88
C SER A 138 17.57 -2.87 15.49
N ARG A 139 18.79 -3.21 15.11
CA ARG A 139 19.54 -4.32 15.73
C ARG A 139 20.29 -3.85 16.97
#